data_7c5d3d21b149318cf75f5d9c5f132bda
#
_entry.id   7c5d3d21b149318cf75f5d9c5f132bda
#
_cell.length_a   1.000
_cell.length_b   1.000
_cell.length_c   1.000
_cell.angle_alpha   90.00
_cell.angle_beta   90.00
_cell.angle_gamma   90.00
#
_symmetry.space_group_name_H-M   'P 1'
#
loop_
_entity.id
_entity.type
_entity.pdbx_description
1 polymer ?
#
loop_
_entity_poly.entity_id
_entity_poly.type
_entity_poly.pdbx_seq_one_letter_code
_entity_poly.pdbx_strand_id
1 'polypeptide(L)'
;MINRGGMLRALGLVGLCALAACDLAVPPVSETPPVARPAPAPDPEPVKPEVVEPSAASKALATYYRRLQNDLLAQGLMRGDGGGPDTPFTDTILARNFVRIALFDEYVSDGAFLRPQTTISRLRRWDQPVRMTVEFGQSVPPDQRARDRSTIANYAARLSRVTGLPITQTAANPNFHVLIMNEDDRRASAERLRQIVPGI
;
A
#
# COMPACT_ATOMS: atom_id res chain seq x y z
N MET A 1 49.25 24.49 19.63
CA MET A 1 50.12 23.30 19.75
C MET A 1 49.76 22.39 18.59
N ILE A 2 50.25 22.50 17.38
CA ILE A 2 51.48 22.12 16.71
C ILE A 2 51.92 20.69 17.02
N ASN A 3 51.72 19.78 16.03
CA ASN A 3 52.68 18.80 15.50
C ASN A 3 52.04 18.09 14.32
N ARG A 4 52.41 18.16 13.14
CA ARG A 4 53.55 18.06 12.22
C ARG A 4 54.34 16.74 12.34
N GLY A 5 54.45 16.04 11.24
CA GLY A 5 55.46 15.07 10.83
C GLY A 5 54.81 13.70 10.50
N GLY A 6 55.10 13.03 9.42
CA GLY A 6 56.23 13.09 8.55
C GLY A 6 56.03 12.18 7.34
N MET A 7 56.56 12.64 6.30
CA MET A 7 56.78 12.09 4.97
C MET A 7 57.88 11.04 5.02
N LEU A 8 57.69 9.86 4.40
CA LEU A 8 58.85 9.06 4.00
C LEU A 8 58.61 8.43 2.62
N ARG A 9 59.48 8.82 1.71
CA ARG A 9 59.73 8.26 0.38
C ARG A 9 60.50 6.94 0.54
N ALA A 10 60.22 5.97 -0.31
CA ALA A 10 61.22 4.97 -0.69
C ALA A 10 61.10 4.62 -2.17
N LEU A 11 62.16 4.94 -2.86
CA LEU A 11 62.50 4.62 -4.24
C LEU A 11 62.90 3.14 -4.38
N GLY A 12 62.61 2.58 -5.58
CA GLY A 12 63.58 1.79 -6.32
C GLY A 12 63.54 0.29 -6.18
N LEU A 13 63.15 -0.41 -7.24
CA LEU A 13 64.11 -1.35 -7.88
C LEU A 13 63.61 -1.74 -9.28
N VAL A 14 64.38 -1.35 -10.31
CA VAL A 14 64.31 -1.86 -11.67
C VAL A 14 64.94 -3.23 -11.67
N GLY A 15 64.18 -4.24 -12.06
CA GLY A 15 64.68 -5.63 -12.31
C GLY A 15 64.46 -5.98 -13.76
N LEU A 16 65.50 -5.82 -14.54
CA LEU A 16 65.63 -6.26 -15.94
C LEU A 16 65.88 -7.80 -15.92
N CYS A 17 64.95 -8.63 -16.39
CA CYS A 17 65.20 -10.03 -16.67
C CYS A 17 64.92 -10.36 -18.13
N ALA A 18 65.95 -10.92 -18.70
CA ALA A 18 66.18 -11.25 -20.09
C ALA A 18 65.25 -12.30 -20.70
N LEU A 19 65.04 -12.13 -21.99
CA LEU A 19 64.40 -13.01 -22.96
C LEU A 19 64.96 -14.45 -22.93
N ALA A 20 64.06 -15.44 -22.80
CA ALA A 20 64.26 -16.79 -23.33
C ALA A 20 63.07 -17.07 -24.25
N ALA A 21 63.28 -16.96 -25.54
CA ALA A 21 62.37 -17.42 -26.57
C ALA A 21 62.38 -18.95 -26.62
N CYS A 22 61.31 -19.58 -26.17
CA CYS A 22 61.01 -20.97 -26.51
C CYS A 22 59.96 -20.94 -27.62
N ASP A 23 60.41 -21.27 -28.81
CA ASP A 23 59.58 -21.52 -29.99
C ASP A 23 58.83 -22.84 -29.79
N LEU A 24 57.62 -22.76 -29.31
CA LEU A 24 56.67 -23.89 -29.23
C LEU A 24 55.75 -23.78 -30.45
N ALA A 25 56.03 -24.63 -31.44
CA ALA A 25 55.16 -24.85 -32.58
C ALA A 25 53.73 -25.21 -32.11
N VAL A 26 52.81 -24.26 -32.26
CA VAL A 26 51.38 -24.49 -32.01
C VAL A 26 50.79 -25.24 -33.21
N PRO A 27 50.15 -26.40 -33.02
CA PRO A 27 49.46 -27.07 -34.13
C PRO A 27 48.28 -26.21 -34.61
N PRO A 28 47.91 -26.25 -35.89
CA PRO A 28 46.83 -25.44 -36.39
C PRO A 28 45.53 -25.83 -35.71
N VAL A 29 44.95 -24.85 -35.00
CA VAL A 29 43.61 -24.97 -34.41
C VAL A 29 42.62 -24.98 -35.58
N SER A 30 41.91 -26.10 -35.71
CA SER A 30 40.79 -26.23 -36.65
C SER A 30 39.72 -25.22 -36.23
N GLU A 31 39.57 -24.10 -36.95
CA GLU A 31 38.50 -23.14 -36.73
C GLU A 31 37.16 -23.78 -37.05
N THR A 32 36.50 -24.30 -36.03
CA THR A 32 35.09 -24.66 -36.15
C THR A 32 34.31 -23.34 -36.34
N PRO A 33 33.50 -23.21 -37.41
CA PRO A 33 32.71 -21.97 -37.63
C PRO A 33 31.84 -21.70 -36.39
N PRO A 34 31.72 -20.45 -35.93
CA PRO A 34 30.93 -20.11 -34.77
C PRO A 34 29.48 -20.55 -34.99
N VAL A 35 29.00 -21.47 -34.16
CA VAL A 35 27.59 -21.86 -34.13
C VAL A 35 26.81 -20.58 -33.83
N ALA A 36 25.95 -20.17 -34.78
CA ALA A 36 25.09 -19.02 -34.61
C ALA A 36 24.27 -19.20 -33.32
N ARG A 37 24.44 -18.26 -32.38
CA ARG A 37 23.66 -18.24 -31.15
C ARG A 37 22.18 -18.12 -31.52
N PRO A 38 21.29 -19.00 -31.02
CA PRO A 38 19.86 -18.86 -31.27
C PRO A 38 19.42 -17.44 -30.94
N ALA A 39 18.63 -16.85 -31.82
CA ALA A 39 18.02 -15.55 -31.55
C ALA A 39 17.29 -15.59 -30.19
N PRO A 40 17.38 -14.57 -29.35
CA PRO A 40 16.58 -14.51 -28.13
C PRO A 40 15.12 -14.70 -28.48
N ALA A 41 14.43 -15.58 -27.73
CA ALA A 41 13.00 -15.70 -27.86
C ALA A 41 12.36 -14.31 -27.67
N PRO A 42 11.35 -13.95 -28.46
CA PRO A 42 10.66 -12.67 -28.27
C PRO A 42 10.20 -12.59 -26.81
N ASP A 43 10.44 -11.45 -26.15
CA ASP A 43 9.95 -11.19 -24.82
C ASP A 43 8.43 -11.43 -24.80
N PRO A 44 7.89 -12.16 -23.80
CA PRO A 44 6.46 -12.35 -23.69
C PRO A 44 5.78 -10.98 -23.65
N GLU A 45 4.83 -10.76 -24.56
CA GLU A 45 4.03 -9.54 -24.55
C GLU A 45 3.47 -9.32 -23.13
N PRO A 46 3.52 -8.07 -22.60
CA PRO A 46 2.99 -7.79 -21.28
C PRO A 46 1.51 -8.13 -21.24
N VAL A 47 1.15 -9.18 -20.51
CA VAL A 47 -0.23 -9.58 -20.28
C VAL A 47 -0.94 -8.41 -19.61
N LYS A 48 -1.80 -7.72 -20.35
CA LYS A 48 -2.64 -6.66 -19.81
C LYS A 48 -3.54 -7.29 -18.74
N PRO A 49 -3.51 -6.79 -17.48
CA PRO A 49 -4.35 -7.35 -16.42
C PRO A 49 -5.81 -7.28 -16.86
N GLU A 50 -6.46 -8.42 -16.97
CA GLU A 50 -7.88 -8.49 -17.27
C GLU A 50 -8.66 -7.96 -16.05
N VAL A 51 -9.36 -6.85 -16.24
CA VAL A 51 -10.26 -6.30 -15.23
C VAL A 51 -11.57 -7.07 -15.34
N VAL A 52 -11.92 -7.80 -14.28
CA VAL A 52 -13.18 -8.56 -14.23
C VAL A 52 -14.36 -7.58 -14.21
N GLU A 53 -15.25 -7.70 -15.20
CA GLU A 53 -16.46 -6.88 -15.27
C GLU A 53 -17.40 -7.17 -14.09
N PRO A 54 -17.94 -6.13 -13.43
CA PRO A 54 -18.88 -6.31 -12.34
C PRO A 54 -20.16 -7.00 -12.78
N SER A 55 -20.71 -7.86 -11.93
CA SER A 55 -22.00 -8.51 -12.17
C SER A 55 -23.16 -7.51 -12.28
N ALA A 56 -24.29 -7.94 -12.83
CA ALA A 56 -25.50 -7.13 -12.88
C ALA A 56 -25.95 -6.69 -11.48
N ALA A 57 -25.84 -7.56 -10.48
CA ALA A 57 -26.16 -7.25 -9.07
C ALA A 57 -25.22 -6.18 -8.49
N SER A 58 -23.94 -6.28 -8.75
CA SER A 58 -22.94 -5.28 -8.33
C SER A 58 -23.20 -3.91 -8.98
N LYS A 59 -23.50 -3.89 -10.27
CA LYS A 59 -23.87 -2.66 -11.02
C LYS A 59 -25.17 -2.04 -10.49
N ALA A 60 -26.17 -2.84 -10.17
CA ALA A 60 -27.42 -2.37 -9.57
C ALA A 60 -27.20 -1.74 -8.20
N LEU A 61 -26.39 -2.37 -7.35
CA LEU A 61 -26.04 -1.85 -6.03
C LEU A 61 -25.25 -0.54 -6.12
N ALA A 62 -24.28 -0.45 -7.02
CA ALA A 62 -23.54 0.78 -7.28
C ALA A 62 -24.46 1.93 -7.73
N THR A 63 -25.45 1.62 -8.56
CA THR A 63 -26.47 2.57 -9.01
C THR A 63 -27.36 3.04 -7.86
N TYR A 64 -27.77 2.12 -6.99
CA TYR A 64 -28.56 2.44 -5.79
C TYR A 64 -27.81 3.40 -4.86
N TYR A 65 -26.56 3.10 -4.50
CA TYR A 65 -25.78 3.97 -3.62
C TYR A 65 -25.45 5.34 -4.23
N ARG A 66 -25.26 5.41 -5.54
CA ARG A 66 -25.06 6.69 -6.23
C ARG A 66 -26.32 7.57 -6.15
N ARG A 67 -27.49 6.98 -6.32
CA ARG A 67 -28.78 7.71 -6.14
C ARG A 67 -28.94 8.18 -4.71
N LEU A 68 -28.75 7.28 -3.75
CA LEU A 68 -28.81 7.62 -2.33
C LEU A 68 -27.86 8.76 -1.96
N GLN A 69 -26.62 8.73 -2.44
CA GLN A 69 -25.67 9.82 -2.22
C GLN A 69 -26.17 11.15 -2.79
N ASN A 70 -26.66 11.14 -4.02
CA ASN A 70 -27.19 12.35 -4.67
C ASN A 70 -28.41 12.91 -3.90
N ASP A 71 -29.30 12.06 -3.43
CA ASP A 71 -30.46 12.44 -2.64
C ASP A 71 -30.04 13.04 -1.29
N LEU A 72 -29.09 12.46 -0.61
CA LEU A 72 -28.56 12.98 0.65
C LEU A 72 -27.82 14.30 0.47
N LEU A 73 -27.08 14.48 -0.62
CA LEU A 73 -26.42 15.74 -0.97
C LEU A 73 -27.46 16.84 -1.25
N ALA A 74 -28.51 16.52 -2.03
CA ALA A 74 -29.60 17.46 -2.35
C ALA A 74 -30.38 17.91 -1.10
N GLN A 75 -30.50 17.02 -0.10
CA GLN A 75 -31.15 17.32 1.18
C GLN A 75 -30.22 18.02 2.20
N GLY A 76 -28.96 18.26 1.85
CA GLY A 76 -27.98 18.83 2.79
C GLY A 76 -27.57 17.91 3.95
N LEU A 77 -27.88 16.60 3.84
CA LEU A 77 -27.56 15.57 4.85
C LEU A 77 -26.15 15.00 4.70
N MET A 78 -25.46 15.34 3.61
CA MET A 78 -24.05 15.03 3.41
C MET A 78 -23.27 16.32 3.14
N ARG A 79 -22.05 16.38 3.63
CA ARG A 79 -21.15 17.47 3.33
C ARG A 79 -20.68 17.41 1.88
N GLY A 80 -20.82 18.50 1.15
CA GLY A 80 -20.30 18.67 -0.20
C GLY A 80 -18.92 19.35 -0.23
N ASP A 81 -18.53 19.98 0.89
CA ASP A 81 -17.21 20.58 1.07
C ASP A 81 -16.22 19.52 1.57
N GLY A 82 -15.00 19.55 1.13
CA GLY A 82 -13.95 18.61 1.56
C GLY A 82 -13.46 18.86 3.00
N GLY A 83 -14.16 19.67 3.83
CA GLY A 83 -13.69 20.04 5.15
C GLY A 83 -12.41 20.89 5.07
N GLY A 84 -12.39 21.88 4.16
CA GLY A 84 -11.25 22.76 3.92
C GLY A 84 -10.77 23.53 5.16
N PRO A 85 -9.65 24.25 5.05
CA PRO A 85 -9.05 25.00 6.16
C PRO A 85 -9.98 26.06 6.75
N ASP A 86 -10.96 26.52 5.96
CA ASP A 86 -11.92 27.56 6.36
C ASP A 86 -13.15 27.03 7.10
N THR A 87 -13.20 25.71 7.38
CA THR A 87 -14.28 25.13 8.17
C THR A 87 -14.17 25.61 9.61
N PRO A 88 -15.11 26.43 10.10
CA PRO A 88 -15.02 26.98 11.45
C PRO A 88 -15.18 25.87 12.48
N PHE A 89 -14.30 25.84 13.44
CA PHE A 89 -14.39 24.97 14.61
C PHE A 89 -13.99 25.73 15.87
N THR A 90 -14.53 25.31 17.00
CA THR A 90 -14.14 25.80 18.32
C THR A 90 -13.68 24.63 19.16
N ASP A 91 -12.91 24.91 20.22
CA ASP A 91 -12.51 23.92 21.23
C ASP A 91 -13.72 23.19 21.82
N THR A 92 -14.80 23.89 22.08
CA THR A 92 -16.06 23.32 22.57
C THR A 92 -16.69 22.34 21.58
N ILE A 93 -16.69 22.68 20.27
CA ILE A 93 -17.18 21.78 19.20
C ILE A 93 -16.29 20.55 19.11
N LEU A 94 -14.96 20.73 19.14
CA LEU A 94 -14.02 19.62 19.10
C LEU A 94 -14.18 18.70 20.30
N ALA A 95 -14.27 19.24 21.53
CA ALA A 95 -14.47 18.46 22.74
C ALA A 95 -15.78 17.67 22.70
N ARG A 96 -16.88 18.30 22.30
CA ARG A 96 -18.19 17.65 22.16
C ARG A 96 -18.15 16.51 21.14
N ASN A 97 -17.56 16.77 19.98
CA ASN A 97 -17.43 15.75 18.92
C ASN A 97 -16.54 14.59 19.38
N PHE A 98 -15.44 14.88 20.05
CA PHE A 98 -14.59 13.86 20.64
C PHE A 98 -15.36 12.96 21.61
N VAL A 99 -16.06 13.55 22.58
CA VAL A 99 -16.87 12.80 23.56
C VAL A 99 -17.89 11.91 22.83
N ARG A 100 -18.62 12.47 21.86
CA ARG A 100 -19.64 11.73 21.12
C ARG A 100 -19.08 10.57 20.31
N ILE A 101 -17.95 10.77 19.63
CA ILE A 101 -17.34 9.75 18.75
C ILE A 101 -16.57 8.72 19.55
N ALA A 102 -15.85 9.14 20.61
CA ALA A 102 -14.92 8.28 21.32
C ALA A 102 -15.54 7.51 22.48
N LEU A 103 -16.64 8.01 23.09
CA LEU A 103 -17.23 7.46 24.30
C LEU A 103 -18.67 6.94 24.10
N PHE A 104 -19.20 6.98 22.91
CA PHE A 104 -20.51 6.43 22.61
C PHE A 104 -20.47 5.53 21.38
N ASP A 105 -21.21 4.43 21.43
CA ASP A 105 -21.54 3.60 20.28
C ASP A 105 -22.86 4.07 19.69
N GLU A 106 -22.96 4.21 18.38
CA GLU A 106 -24.16 4.63 17.67
C GLU A 106 -25.11 3.48 17.37
N TYR A 107 -24.60 2.26 17.47
CA TYR A 107 -25.34 1.04 17.17
C TYR A 107 -25.12 0.00 18.25
N VAL A 108 -26.17 -0.76 18.53
CA VAL A 108 -26.10 -1.99 19.33
C VAL A 108 -26.33 -3.19 18.43
N SER A 109 -25.59 -4.26 18.68
CA SER A 109 -25.81 -5.55 18.02
C SER A 109 -26.88 -6.34 18.74
N ASP A 110 -27.90 -6.77 18.00
CA ASP A 110 -28.95 -7.66 18.45
C ASP A 110 -28.81 -9.01 17.72
N GLY A 111 -27.65 -9.62 17.89
CA GLY A 111 -27.29 -10.86 17.20
C GLY A 111 -27.06 -10.67 15.71
N ALA A 112 -28.14 -10.73 14.90
CA ALA A 112 -28.05 -10.64 13.43
C ALA A 112 -28.17 -9.22 12.89
N PHE A 113 -28.59 -8.24 13.69
CA PHE A 113 -28.89 -6.89 13.21
C PHE A 113 -28.23 -5.83 14.06
N LEU A 114 -27.78 -4.74 13.38
CA LEU A 114 -27.36 -3.51 14.03
C LEU A 114 -28.56 -2.57 14.11
N ARG A 115 -28.91 -2.16 15.34
CA ARG A 115 -29.97 -1.16 15.57
C ARG A 115 -29.33 0.17 15.96
N PRO A 116 -29.80 1.31 15.39
CA PRO A 116 -29.38 2.63 15.82
C PRO A 116 -29.79 2.85 17.29
N GLN A 117 -28.82 2.94 18.17
CA GLN A 117 -29.03 3.24 19.58
C GLN A 117 -27.74 3.78 20.19
N THR A 118 -27.77 5.01 20.64
CA THR A 118 -26.63 5.61 21.30
C THR A 118 -26.46 5.01 22.70
N THR A 119 -25.33 4.35 22.93
CA THR A 119 -24.98 3.76 24.23
C THR A 119 -23.61 4.21 24.68
N ILE A 120 -23.39 4.28 25.99
CA ILE A 120 -22.08 4.60 26.55
C ILE A 120 -21.11 3.46 26.23
N SER A 121 -19.98 3.82 25.70
CA SER A 121 -18.90 2.91 25.31
C SER A 121 -17.61 3.22 26.06
N ARG A 122 -16.64 2.32 25.95
CA ARG A 122 -15.30 2.55 26.46
C ARG A 122 -14.45 3.24 25.42
N LEU A 123 -13.56 4.13 25.83
CA LEU A 123 -12.58 4.73 24.95
C LEU A 123 -11.73 3.64 24.27
N ARG A 124 -11.84 3.56 22.95
CA ARG A 124 -11.03 2.67 22.11
C ARG A 124 -9.86 3.46 21.58
N ARG A 125 -8.67 3.05 21.95
CA ARG A 125 -7.43 3.73 21.57
C ARG A 125 -6.44 2.71 21.00
N TRP A 126 -5.80 3.07 19.92
CA TRP A 126 -4.64 2.35 19.47
C TRP A 126 -3.43 2.69 20.34
N ASP A 127 -2.85 1.69 20.98
CA ASP A 127 -1.67 1.79 21.86
C ASP A 127 -0.47 1.03 21.28
N GLN A 128 -0.69 0.27 20.20
CA GLN A 128 0.32 -0.48 19.48
C GLN A 128 0.56 0.12 18.10
N PRO A 129 1.79 0.01 17.55
CA PRO A 129 2.05 0.40 16.17
C PRO A 129 1.09 -0.24 15.17
N VAL A 130 0.56 0.55 14.26
CA VAL A 130 -0.33 0.07 13.20
C VAL A 130 0.49 -0.46 12.03
N ARG A 131 0.35 -1.74 11.74
CA ARG A 131 0.90 -2.42 10.56
C ARG A 131 -0.24 -2.63 9.57
N MET A 132 -0.32 -1.71 8.62
CA MET A 132 -1.42 -1.65 7.65
C MET A 132 -1.09 -2.46 6.40
N THR A 133 -2.00 -3.32 5.96
CA THR A 133 -1.97 -3.89 4.60
C THR A 133 -3.08 -3.31 3.75
N VAL A 134 -2.80 -3.13 2.45
CA VAL A 134 -3.80 -2.66 1.47
C VAL A 134 -3.96 -3.72 0.40
N GLU A 135 -5.14 -4.27 0.33
CA GLU A 135 -5.51 -5.34 -0.59
C GLU A 135 -6.60 -4.86 -1.55
N PHE A 136 -6.52 -5.32 -2.80
CA PHE A 136 -7.45 -4.93 -3.85
C PHE A 136 -8.15 -6.17 -4.40
N GLY A 137 -9.44 -6.06 -4.61
CA GLY A 137 -10.22 -7.04 -5.33
C GLY A 137 -9.81 -7.14 -6.81
N GLN A 138 -10.20 -8.20 -7.46
CA GLN A 138 -9.86 -8.43 -8.88
C GLN A 138 -10.50 -7.38 -9.81
N SER A 139 -11.65 -6.85 -9.41
CA SER A 139 -12.38 -5.83 -10.16
C SER A 139 -11.70 -4.46 -10.19
N VAL A 140 -10.71 -4.19 -9.32
CA VAL A 140 -10.08 -2.88 -9.21
C VAL A 140 -9.02 -2.69 -10.30
N PRO A 141 -9.16 -1.69 -11.18
CA PRO A 141 -8.20 -1.44 -12.26
C PRO A 141 -6.80 -1.10 -11.74
N PRO A 142 -5.73 -1.46 -12.47
CA PRO A 142 -4.34 -1.24 -12.05
C PRO A 142 -4.00 0.23 -11.73
N ASP A 143 -4.51 1.15 -12.54
CA ASP A 143 -4.30 2.59 -12.36
C ASP A 143 -4.99 3.10 -11.08
N GLN A 144 -6.20 2.60 -10.76
CA GLN A 144 -6.88 2.86 -9.50
C GLN A 144 -6.08 2.30 -8.33
N ARG A 145 -5.59 1.04 -8.41
CA ARG A 145 -4.75 0.45 -7.35
C ARG A 145 -3.53 1.31 -7.03
N ALA A 146 -2.88 1.87 -8.07
CA ALA A 146 -1.72 2.73 -7.88
C ALA A 146 -2.09 4.05 -7.17
N ARG A 147 -3.17 4.72 -7.61
CA ARG A 147 -3.66 5.96 -6.99
C ARG A 147 -4.08 5.73 -5.53
N ASP A 148 -4.91 4.72 -5.29
CA ASP A 148 -5.44 4.44 -3.96
C ASP A 148 -4.34 4.06 -2.97
N ARG A 149 -3.37 3.25 -3.41
CA ARG A 149 -2.20 2.91 -2.57
C ARG A 149 -1.41 4.15 -2.18
N SER A 150 -1.17 5.06 -3.12
CA SER A 150 -0.46 6.31 -2.86
C SER A 150 -1.27 7.22 -1.90
N THR A 151 -2.56 7.36 -2.13
CA THR A 151 -3.46 8.15 -1.27
C THR A 151 -3.47 7.63 0.16
N ILE A 152 -3.61 6.32 0.34
CA ILE A 152 -3.61 5.67 1.66
C ILE A 152 -2.24 5.83 2.33
N ALA A 153 -1.13 5.68 1.59
CA ALA A 153 0.22 5.88 2.13
C ALA A 153 0.41 7.30 2.68
N ASN A 154 0.02 8.30 1.89
CA ASN A 154 0.12 9.70 2.27
C ASN A 154 -0.75 10.02 3.50
N TYR A 155 -1.96 9.47 3.56
CA TYR A 155 -2.86 9.64 4.69
C TYR A 155 -2.32 8.96 5.95
N ALA A 156 -1.83 7.74 5.85
CA ALA A 156 -1.20 7.01 6.96
C ALA A 156 0.02 7.77 7.52
N ALA A 157 0.88 8.31 6.64
CA ALA A 157 2.01 9.12 7.05
C ALA A 157 1.58 10.43 7.75
N ARG A 158 0.51 11.06 7.28
CA ARG A 158 -0.08 12.23 7.97
C ARG A 158 -0.61 11.86 9.35
N LEU A 159 -1.38 10.79 9.46
CA LEU A 159 -1.91 10.32 10.75
C LEU A 159 -0.77 9.99 11.72
N SER A 160 0.25 9.28 11.26
CA SER A 160 1.42 8.95 12.10
C SER A 160 2.08 10.21 12.69
N ARG A 161 2.25 11.26 11.88
CA ARG A 161 2.83 12.54 12.34
C ARG A 161 1.96 13.25 13.37
N VAL A 162 0.64 13.31 13.16
CA VAL A 162 -0.25 14.09 14.05
C VAL A 162 -0.58 13.35 15.34
N THR A 163 -0.56 12.02 15.32
CA THR A 163 -0.88 11.21 16.51
C THR A 163 0.34 10.76 17.31
N GLY A 164 1.53 10.81 16.69
CA GLY A 164 2.74 10.22 17.25
C GLY A 164 2.74 8.67 17.24
N LEU A 165 1.67 8.02 16.76
CA LEU A 165 1.59 6.58 16.67
C LEU A 165 2.22 6.10 15.35
N PRO A 166 3.18 5.15 15.38
CA PRO A 166 3.75 4.60 14.16
C PRO A 166 2.67 3.89 13.31
N ILE A 167 2.52 4.31 12.06
CA ILE A 167 1.62 3.68 11.08
C ILE A 167 2.45 3.35 9.85
N THR A 168 2.62 2.05 9.57
CA THR A 168 3.45 1.57 8.45
C THR A 168 2.65 0.67 7.53
N GLN A 169 2.89 0.77 6.22
CA GLN A 169 2.36 -0.21 5.27
C GLN A 169 3.29 -1.42 5.20
N THR A 170 2.73 -2.61 5.36
CA THR A 170 3.46 -3.88 5.30
C THR A 170 2.54 -5.03 4.94
N ALA A 171 3.07 -6.04 4.25
CA ALA A 171 2.40 -7.31 4.06
C ALA A 171 2.73 -8.31 5.19
N ALA A 172 3.77 -8.04 6.00
CA ALA A 172 4.21 -8.93 7.05
C ALA A 172 3.43 -8.67 8.35
N ASN A 173 2.69 -9.68 8.79
CA ASN A 173 1.96 -9.67 10.07
C ASN A 173 1.15 -8.38 10.31
N PRO A 174 0.22 -8.01 9.40
CA PRO A 174 -0.60 -6.82 9.53
C PRO A 174 -1.59 -6.96 10.70
N ASN A 175 -1.90 -5.83 11.35
CA ASN A 175 -2.95 -5.73 12.35
C ASN A 175 -4.05 -4.74 11.95
N PHE A 176 -3.95 -4.17 10.74
CA PHE A 176 -4.95 -3.29 10.15
C PHE A 176 -5.06 -3.59 8.65
N HIS A 177 -6.26 -3.91 8.19
CA HIS A 177 -6.53 -4.28 6.81
C HIS A 177 -7.40 -3.23 6.13
N VAL A 178 -6.94 -2.72 4.99
CA VAL A 178 -7.72 -1.88 4.08
C VAL A 178 -8.04 -2.72 2.86
N LEU A 179 -9.32 -2.98 2.64
CA LEU A 179 -9.79 -3.81 1.54
C LEU A 179 -10.58 -2.93 0.56
N ILE A 180 -10.10 -2.82 -0.68
CA ILE A 180 -10.75 -2.05 -1.74
C ILE A 180 -11.35 -3.05 -2.73
N MET A 181 -12.66 -3.15 -2.73
CA MET A 181 -13.41 -4.21 -3.40
C MET A 181 -14.74 -3.68 -3.92
N ASN A 182 -15.22 -4.24 -5.04
CA ASN A 182 -16.62 -4.12 -5.38
C ASN A 182 -17.44 -5.18 -4.61
N GLU A 183 -18.75 -5.24 -4.85
CA GLU A 183 -19.64 -6.17 -4.16
C GLU A 183 -19.33 -7.64 -4.50
N ASP A 184 -18.95 -7.94 -5.73
CA ASP A 184 -18.61 -9.30 -6.15
C ASP A 184 -17.31 -9.78 -5.48
N ASP A 185 -16.29 -8.92 -5.44
CA ASP A 185 -15.05 -9.18 -4.73
C ASP A 185 -15.29 -9.41 -3.22
N ARG A 186 -16.16 -8.57 -2.61
CA ARG A 186 -16.51 -8.67 -1.20
C ARG A 186 -17.18 -10.01 -0.89
N ARG A 187 -18.12 -10.44 -1.73
CA ARG A 187 -18.79 -11.74 -1.58
C ARG A 187 -17.82 -12.89 -1.77
N ALA A 188 -16.95 -12.81 -2.78
CA ALA A 188 -15.94 -13.84 -3.02
C ALA A 188 -14.91 -13.92 -1.87
N SER A 189 -14.68 -12.82 -1.14
CA SER A 189 -13.75 -12.74 -0.02
C SER A 189 -14.37 -13.06 1.34
N ALA A 190 -15.61 -13.52 1.42
CA ALA A 190 -16.34 -13.70 2.68
C ALA A 190 -15.59 -14.60 3.68
N GLU A 191 -14.98 -15.70 3.23
CA GLU A 191 -14.22 -16.60 4.09
C GLU A 191 -12.97 -15.91 4.66
N ARG A 192 -12.24 -15.16 3.81
CA ARG A 192 -11.08 -14.39 4.25
C ARG A 192 -11.47 -13.28 5.25
N LEU A 193 -12.61 -12.63 5.03
CA LEU A 193 -13.11 -11.60 5.96
C LEU A 193 -13.38 -12.18 7.34
N ARG A 194 -13.98 -13.38 7.44
CA ARG A 194 -14.20 -14.07 8.72
C ARG A 194 -12.88 -14.41 9.43
N GLN A 195 -11.83 -14.73 8.68
CA GLN A 195 -10.50 -14.98 9.26
C GLN A 195 -9.87 -13.69 9.82
N ILE A 196 -10.06 -12.54 9.15
CA ILE A 196 -9.54 -11.24 9.59
C ILE A 196 -10.35 -10.70 10.78
N VAL A 197 -11.68 -10.86 10.74
CA VAL A 197 -12.60 -10.39 11.79
C VAL A 197 -13.46 -11.56 12.25
N PRO A 198 -13.00 -12.31 13.24
CA PRO A 198 -13.79 -13.39 13.82
C PRO A 198 -15.11 -12.87 14.38
N GLY A 199 -16.23 -13.52 14.01
CA GLY A 199 -17.57 -13.17 14.49
C GLY A 199 -18.39 -12.26 13.56
N ILE A 200 -17.90 -12.01 12.33
CA ILE A 200 -18.73 -11.43 11.26
C ILE A 200 -19.67 -12.46 10.65
#